data_5ad39c09ea05e9cd5e41f221c4f641a5
#
_entry.id   5ad39c09ea05e9cd5e41f221c4f641a5
#
_cell.length_a   1.000
_cell.length_b   1.000
_cell.length_c   1.000
_cell.angle_alpha   90.00
_cell.angle_beta   90.00
_cell.angle_gamma   90.00
#
_symmetry.space_group_name_H-M   'P 1'
#
loop_
_entity.id
_entity.type
_entity.pdbx_description
1 polymer ?
#
loop_
_entity_poly.entity_id
_entity_poly.type
_entity_poly.pdbx_seq_one_letter_code
_entity_poly.pdbx_strand_id
1 'polypeptide(L)' 'MKMKGLSDIRRQKKLSQVKVSMDLNISREAISNYETGRRSPDIDMLVKMSDYFGVSIDFLIRGEEFSKNIL' A
#
# COMPACT_ATOMS: atom_id res chain seq x y z
N MET A 1 -9.09 -7.94 1.90
CA MET A 1 -8.47 -7.11 2.95
C MET A 1 -8.19 -5.73 2.38
N LYS A 2 -8.78 -4.72 2.98
CA LYS A 2 -8.55 -3.34 2.54
C LYS A 2 -7.24 -2.83 3.13
N MET A 3 -6.33 -2.38 2.26
CA MET A 3 -5.03 -1.88 2.69
C MET A 3 -5.07 -0.36 2.79
N LYS A 4 -5.61 0.13 3.90
CA LYS A 4 -5.75 1.56 4.12
C LYS A 4 -4.41 2.29 4.11
N GLY A 5 -3.37 1.67 4.66
CA GLY A 5 -2.05 2.26 4.70
C GLY A 5 -1.41 2.41 3.33
N LEU A 6 -1.77 1.56 2.38
CA LEU A 6 -1.26 1.68 1.02
C LEU A 6 -1.71 3.00 0.39
N SER A 7 -2.99 3.31 0.47
CA SER A 7 -3.49 4.59 -0.06
C SER A 7 -2.97 5.77 0.75
N ASP A 8 -2.84 5.62 2.07
CA ASP A 8 -2.33 6.69 2.94
C ASP A 8 -0.90 7.08 2.56
N ILE A 9 0.02 6.09 2.47
CA ILE A 9 1.42 6.40 2.17
C ILE A 9 1.59 6.88 0.74
N ARG A 10 0.83 6.32 -0.20
CA ARG A 10 0.88 6.76 -1.59
C ARG A 10 0.52 8.25 -1.69
N ARG A 11 -0.57 8.65 -1.03
CA ARG A 11 -1.02 10.04 -1.04
C ARG A 11 -0.07 10.98 -0.32
N GLN A 12 0.49 10.54 0.80
CA GLN A 12 1.51 11.32 1.51
C GLN A 12 2.69 11.65 0.62
N LYS A 13 3.12 10.69 -0.18
CA LYS A 13 4.24 10.87 -1.10
C LYS A 13 3.83 11.53 -2.42
N LYS A 14 2.54 11.85 -2.56
CA LYS A 14 1.98 12.51 -3.76
C LYS A 14 2.21 11.68 -5.02
N LEU A 15 2.09 10.37 -4.88
CA LEU A 15 2.25 9.44 -6.00
C LEU A 15 0.89 9.01 -6.53
N SER A 16 0.76 8.94 -7.86
CA SER A 16 -0.44 8.42 -8.49
C SER A 16 -0.45 6.89 -8.42
N GLN A 17 -1.64 6.31 -8.59
CA GLN A 17 -1.73 4.84 -8.71
C GLN A 17 -0.93 4.34 -9.91
N VAL A 18 -0.93 5.11 -11.01
CA VAL A 18 -0.18 4.75 -12.21
C VAL A 18 1.32 4.71 -11.92
N LYS A 19 1.84 5.74 -11.24
CA LYS A 19 3.27 5.80 -10.92
C LYS A 19 3.70 4.61 -10.07
N VAL A 20 2.94 4.31 -9.01
CA VAL A 20 3.25 3.19 -8.13
C VAL A 20 3.16 1.87 -8.89
N SER A 21 2.15 1.70 -9.73
CA SER A 21 1.99 0.48 -10.50
C SER A 21 3.18 0.24 -11.43
N MET A 22 3.66 1.28 -12.08
CA MET A 22 4.83 1.19 -12.97
C MET A 22 6.08 0.81 -12.18
N ASP A 23 6.30 1.44 -11.03
CA ASP A 23 7.48 1.19 -10.21
C ASP A 23 7.47 -0.23 -9.62
N LEU A 24 6.30 -0.75 -9.30
CA LEU A 24 6.15 -2.10 -8.76
C LEU A 24 5.94 -3.17 -9.83
N ASN A 25 5.85 -2.74 -11.09
CA ASN A 25 5.66 -3.63 -12.23
C ASN A 25 4.37 -4.45 -12.15
N ILE A 26 3.30 -3.80 -11.74
CA ILE A 26 1.95 -4.38 -11.70
C ILE A 26 0.98 -3.42 -12.38
N SER A 27 -0.26 -3.85 -12.60
CA SER A 27 -1.26 -2.99 -13.22
C SER A 27 -1.78 -1.94 -12.25
N ARG A 28 -2.26 -0.81 -12.77
CA ARG A 28 -2.96 0.19 -11.95
C ARG A 28 -4.19 -0.42 -11.30
N GLU A 29 -4.88 -1.30 -12.02
CA GLU A 29 -6.05 -1.99 -11.49
C GLU A 29 -5.70 -2.82 -10.25
N ALA A 30 -4.52 -3.47 -10.24
CA ALA A 30 -4.07 -4.21 -9.07
C ALA A 30 -3.91 -3.29 -7.86
N ILE A 31 -3.30 -2.12 -8.04
CA ILE A 31 -3.17 -1.13 -6.96
C ILE A 31 -4.54 -0.74 -6.45
N SER A 32 -5.46 -0.40 -7.34
CA SER A 32 -6.82 -0.02 -6.97
C SER A 32 -7.52 -1.13 -6.18
N ASN A 33 -7.38 -2.37 -6.63
CA ASN A 33 -8.01 -3.52 -5.96
C ASN A 33 -7.43 -3.74 -4.56
N TYR A 34 -6.14 -3.54 -4.38
CA TYR A 34 -5.51 -3.64 -3.06
C TYR A 34 -6.00 -2.53 -2.14
N GLU A 35 -6.10 -1.31 -2.65
CA GLU A 35 -6.55 -0.16 -1.84
C GLU A 35 -8.01 -0.29 -1.42
N THR A 36 -8.85 -0.89 -2.26
CA THR A 36 -10.28 -1.04 -1.98
C THR A 36 -10.63 -2.35 -1.29
N GLY A 37 -9.70 -3.28 -1.20
CA GLY A 37 -9.96 -4.57 -0.57
C GLY A 37 -10.57 -5.64 -1.46
N ARG A 38 -10.70 -5.38 -2.76
CA ARG A 38 -11.22 -6.37 -3.71
C ARG A 38 -10.26 -7.54 -3.89
N ARG A 39 -8.96 -7.29 -3.73
CA ARG A 39 -7.91 -8.30 -3.79
C ARG A 39 -6.88 -8.00 -2.74
N SER A 40 -6.15 -9.04 -2.33
CA SER A 40 -5.04 -8.88 -1.39
C SER A 40 -3.76 -9.29 -2.10
N PRO A 41 -2.66 -8.55 -1.91
CA PRO A 41 -1.38 -8.96 -2.47
C PRO A 41 -0.86 -10.19 -1.73
N ASP A 42 -0.01 -10.97 -2.41
CA ASP A 42 0.71 -12.05 -1.74
C ASP A 42 1.84 -11.48 -0.85
N ILE A 43 2.48 -12.37 -0.11
CA ILE A 43 3.52 -11.96 0.84
C ILE A 43 4.68 -11.29 0.13
N ASP A 44 5.10 -11.82 -1.02
CA ASP A 44 6.21 -11.24 -1.77
C ASP A 44 5.91 -9.80 -2.19
N MET A 45 4.69 -9.55 -2.63
CA MET A 45 4.27 -8.19 -3.01
C MET A 45 4.19 -7.27 -1.80
N LEU A 46 3.73 -7.78 -0.65
CA LEU A 46 3.71 -6.99 0.59
C LEU A 46 5.11 -6.55 0.99
N VAL A 47 6.08 -7.44 0.92
CA VAL A 47 7.48 -7.10 1.22
C VAL A 47 8.00 -6.06 0.23
N LYS A 48 7.70 -6.25 -1.05
CA LYS A 48 8.12 -5.31 -2.09
C LYS A 48 7.53 -3.91 -1.87
N MET A 49 6.26 -3.84 -1.49
CA MET A 49 5.61 -2.56 -1.18
C MET A 49 6.21 -1.92 0.07
N SER A 50 6.47 -2.71 1.10
CA SER A 50 7.11 -2.22 2.32
C SER A 50 8.46 -1.60 2.02
N ASP A 51 9.28 -2.26 1.22
CA ASP A 51 10.58 -1.74 0.82
C ASP A 51 10.44 -0.47 -0.04
N TYR A 52 9.51 -0.50 -0.98
CA TYR A 52 9.30 0.62 -1.90
C TYR A 52 8.91 1.90 -1.16
N PHE A 53 7.96 1.80 -0.23
CA PHE A 53 7.47 2.96 0.51
C PHE A 53 8.28 3.27 1.77
N GLY A 54 9.11 2.35 2.24
CA GLY A 54 9.86 2.52 3.49
C GLY A 54 8.97 2.49 4.72
N VAL A 55 7.92 1.67 4.71
CA VAL A 55 6.99 1.50 5.84
C VAL A 55 6.83 0.02 6.15
N SER A 56 6.35 -0.28 7.35
CA SER A 56 6.11 -1.67 7.74
C SER A 56 4.92 -2.27 6.98
N ILE A 57 4.88 -3.59 6.90
CA ILE A 57 3.73 -4.29 6.34
C ILE A 57 2.48 -4.01 7.18
N ASP A 58 2.64 -3.94 8.49
CA ASP A 58 1.54 -3.58 9.40
C ASP A 58 0.96 -2.21 9.04
N PHE A 59 1.82 -1.23 8.78
CA PHE A 59 1.36 0.09 8.34
C PHE A 59 0.58 0.01 7.04
N LEU A 60 1.06 -0.76 6.07
CA LEU A 60 0.38 -0.90 4.78
C LEU A 60 -1.05 -1.40 4.94
N ILE A 61 -1.27 -2.29 5.89
CA ILE A 61 -2.58 -2.90 6.12
C ILE A 61 -3.47 -1.99 6.96
N ARG A 62 -2.98 -1.53 8.10
CA ARG A 62 -3.80 -0.84 9.10
C ARG A 62 -3.88 0.67 8.92
N GLY A 63 -2.84 1.25 8.33
CA GLY A 63 -2.82 2.67 8.03
C GLY A 63 -2.21 3.52 9.13
N GLU A 64 -2.04 4.79 8.82
CA GLU A 64 -1.35 5.75 9.67
C GLU A 64 -2.07 5.98 11.00
N GLU A 65 -3.39 6.08 10.95
CA GLU A 65 -4.19 6.35 12.14
C GLU A 65 -4.01 5.29 13.21
N PHE A 66 -4.00 4.02 12.80
CA PHE A 66 -3.76 2.92 13.73
C PHE A 66 -2.38 3.02 14.36
N SER A 67 -1.37 3.31 13.55
CA SER A 67 0.02 3.42 14.04
C SER A 67 0.19 4.54 15.05
N LYS A 68 -0.54 5.64 14.89
CA LYS A 68 -0.52 6.75 15.86
C LYS A 68 -1.14 6.38 17.20
N ASN A 69 -2.11 5.48 17.20
CA ASN A 69 -2.86 5.11 18.38
C ASN A 69 -2.19 4.03 19.22
N ILE A 70 -1.18 3.36 18.71
CA ILE A 70 -0.49 2.28 19.41
C ILE A 70 0.53 2.81 20.41
N LEU A 71 0.94 4.04 20.25
CA LEU A 71 1.90 4.67 21.15
C LEU A 71 1.22 5.14 22.44
#